data_9feee5fcae64f3ee29e60e2cae90a4b1
#
_entry.id   9feee5fcae64f3ee29e60e2cae90a4b1
#
_cell.length_a   1.000
_cell.length_b   1.000
_cell.length_c   1.000
_cell.angle_alpha   90.00
_cell.angle_beta   90.00
_cell.angle_gamma   90.00
#
_symmetry.space_group_name_H-M   'P 1'
#
loop_
_entity.id
_entity.type
_entity.pdbx_description
1 polymer ?
#
loop_
_entity_poly.entity_id
_entity_poly.type
_entity_poly.pdbx_seq_one_letter_code
_entity_poly.pdbx_strand_id
1 'polypeptide(L)'
;MSEIKLTQAAILLRRMVFYAYHGVLPQERAVGGEYWVDLTLYPDDIGAAVQEDRLDGTVNYAEAYEIVRREMAQPSALLEHVGGRIAHALFAAFPALLRIEVEVCKINPPIGAACQGASVKLVFESTS
;
A
#
# COMPACT_ATOMS: atom_id res chain seq x y z
N MET A 1 -27.86 22.39 -12.83
CA MET A 1 -27.57 22.11 -11.48
C MET A 1 -27.64 20.62 -11.20
N SER A 2 -26.64 20.11 -10.54
CA SER A 2 -26.54 18.69 -10.33
C SER A 2 -27.17 18.29 -9.00
N GLU A 3 -27.87 17.14 -9.01
CA GLU A 3 -28.40 16.57 -7.78
C GLU A 3 -27.56 15.38 -7.30
N ILE A 4 -26.41 15.17 -7.91
CA ILE A 4 -25.49 14.14 -7.48
C ILE A 4 -24.44 14.71 -6.54
N LYS A 5 -23.94 13.86 -5.68
CA LYS A 5 -22.80 14.24 -4.83
C LYS A 5 -21.84 13.07 -4.72
N LEU A 6 -20.56 13.40 -4.58
CA LEU A 6 -19.54 12.42 -4.34
C LEU A 6 -19.62 11.97 -2.88
N THR A 7 -19.84 10.68 -2.64
CA THR A 7 -19.97 10.16 -1.28
C THR A 7 -18.72 9.45 -0.78
N GLN A 8 -17.98 8.85 -1.68
CA GLN A 8 -16.78 8.11 -1.30
C GLN A 8 -15.84 8.00 -2.50
N ALA A 9 -14.56 8.02 -2.24
CA ALA A 9 -13.55 7.85 -3.27
C ALA A 9 -12.41 7.01 -2.74
N ALA A 10 -11.75 6.31 -3.63
CA ALA A 10 -10.56 5.55 -3.31
C ALA A 10 -9.58 5.63 -4.47
N ILE A 11 -8.30 5.62 -4.14
CA ILE A 11 -7.20 5.58 -5.09
C ILE A 11 -6.52 4.24 -4.92
N LEU A 12 -6.40 3.49 -6.00
CA LEU A 12 -5.87 2.13 -5.95
C LEU A 12 -4.60 2.03 -6.77
N LEU A 13 -3.57 1.43 -6.15
CA LEU A 13 -2.38 0.98 -6.85
C LEU A 13 -2.38 -0.54 -6.78
N ARG A 14 -2.46 -1.19 -7.93
CA ARG A 14 -2.65 -2.62 -8.00
C ARG A 14 -1.43 -3.31 -8.54
N ARG A 15 -1.05 -4.39 -7.87
CA ARG A 15 0.05 -5.27 -8.24
C ARG A 15 1.32 -4.50 -8.52
N MET A 16 1.76 -3.72 -7.52
CA MET A 16 3.09 -3.16 -7.56
C MET A 16 4.07 -4.30 -7.33
N VAL A 17 4.98 -4.52 -8.26
CA VAL A 17 5.90 -5.66 -8.21
C VAL A 17 7.26 -5.19 -7.68
N PHE A 18 7.77 -5.88 -6.68
CA PHE A 18 9.07 -5.57 -6.08
C PHE A 18 9.87 -6.85 -5.91
N TYR A 19 11.19 -6.72 -6.03
CA TYR A 19 12.09 -7.74 -5.54
C TYR A 19 12.62 -7.26 -4.19
N ALA A 20 12.40 -8.06 -3.14
CA ALA A 20 12.70 -7.62 -1.78
C ALA A 20 13.21 -8.79 -0.94
N TYR A 21 13.62 -8.48 0.30
CA TYR A 21 14.38 -9.41 1.14
C TYR A 21 13.72 -9.56 2.50
N HIS A 22 12.40 -9.77 2.53
CA HIS A 22 11.65 -10.00 3.75
C HIS A 22 11.62 -11.49 4.07
N GLY A 23 11.63 -11.83 5.35
CA GLY A 23 11.46 -13.21 5.75
C GLY A 23 12.05 -13.49 7.12
N VAL A 24 11.53 -14.55 7.75
CA VAL A 24 12.01 -15.02 9.04
C VAL A 24 13.32 -15.79 8.88
N LEU A 25 13.43 -16.57 7.79
CA LEU A 25 14.60 -17.43 7.57
C LEU A 25 15.76 -16.62 7.00
N PRO A 26 16.98 -16.86 7.47
CA PRO A 26 18.16 -16.15 6.95
C PRO A 26 18.30 -16.26 5.43
N GLN A 27 17.95 -17.40 4.85
CA GLN A 27 18.06 -17.61 3.42
C GLN A 27 17.12 -16.69 2.65
N GLU A 28 15.90 -16.46 3.14
CA GLU A 28 14.96 -15.54 2.51
C GLU A 28 15.52 -14.13 2.46
N ARG A 29 16.21 -13.72 3.52
CA ARG A 29 16.80 -12.38 3.63
C ARG A 29 18.06 -12.23 2.79
N ALA A 30 18.74 -13.33 2.51
CA ALA A 30 19.95 -13.32 1.69
C ALA A 30 19.64 -13.38 0.20
N VAL A 31 18.67 -14.21 -0.19
CA VAL A 31 18.34 -14.47 -1.59
C VAL A 31 17.27 -13.53 -2.11
N GLY A 32 16.28 -13.19 -1.28
CA GLY A 32 15.17 -12.35 -1.68
C GLY A 32 14.14 -13.08 -2.53
N GLY A 33 13.17 -12.35 -3.00
CA GLY A 33 12.11 -12.90 -3.82
C GLY A 33 11.19 -11.82 -4.35
N GLU A 34 10.21 -12.26 -5.12
CA GLU A 34 9.22 -11.36 -5.70
C GLU A 34 8.07 -11.14 -4.74
N TYR A 35 7.66 -9.88 -4.62
CA TYR A 35 6.53 -9.47 -3.79
C TYR A 35 5.60 -8.59 -4.61
N TRP A 36 4.30 -8.72 -4.34
CA TRP A 36 3.29 -7.84 -4.92
C TRP A 36 2.65 -7.05 -3.80
N VAL A 37 2.43 -5.76 -4.05
CA VAL A 37 1.76 -4.89 -3.08
C VAL A 37 0.55 -4.27 -3.77
N ASP A 38 -0.60 -4.40 -3.11
CA ASP A 38 -1.83 -3.73 -3.51
C ASP A 38 -2.19 -2.71 -2.44
N LEU A 39 -2.61 -1.54 -2.87
CA LEU A 39 -2.85 -0.42 -1.98
C LEU A 39 -4.16 0.24 -2.35
N THR A 40 -5.00 0.49 -1.33
CA THR A 40 -6.20 1.29 -1.49
C THR A 40 -6.15 2.43 -0.50
N LEU A 41 -6.23 3.65 -1.01
CA LEU A 41 -6.16 4.87 -0.21
C LEU A 41 -7.52 5.56 -0.25
N TYR A 42 -8.04 5.91 0.92
CA TYR A 42 -9.31 6.59 1.06
C TYR A 42 -9.06 8.02 1.54
N PRO A 43 -9.00 8.99 0.63
CA PRO A 43 -8.81 10.39 1.01
C PRO A 43 -10.08 10.96 1.63
N ASP A 44 -9.92 12.00 2.46
CA ASP A 44 -11.05 12.66 3.09
C ASP A 44 -11.93 13.35 2.06
N ASP A 45 -11.33 14.17 1.22
CA ASP A 45 -12.10 14.96 0.25
C ASP A 45 -11.27 15.17 -1.00
N ILE A 46 -11.78 14.70 -2.13
CA ILE A 46 -11.16 14.96 -3.43
C ILE A 46 -12.09 15.74 -4.34
N GLY A 47 -13.01 16.51 -3.74
CA GLY A 47 -13.96 17.32 -4.53
C GLY A 47 -13.27 18.28 -5.47
N ALA A 48 -12.18 18.92 -5.05
CA ALA A 48 -11.44 19.84 -5.90
C ALA A 48 -10.79 19.13 -7.08
N ALA A 49 -10.31 17.91 -6.88
CA ALA A 49 -9.77 17.13 -8.00
C ALA A 49 -10.86 16.78 -9.00
N VAL A 50 -12.03 16.39 -8.50
CA VAL A 50 -13.14 15.96 -9.34
C VAL A 50 -13.74 17.14 -10.11
N GLN A 51 -13.89 18.29 -9.47
CA GLN A 51 -14.60 19.44 -10.05
C GLN A 51 -13.66 20.42 -10.75
N GLU A 52 -12.41 20.56 -10.28
CA GLU A 52 -11.50 21.61 -10.73
C GLU A 52 -10.26 21.06 -11.41
N ASP A 53 -10.12 19.75 -11.50
CA ASP A 53 -8.99 19.09 -12.17
C ASP A 53 -7.65 19.53 -11.56
N ARG A 54 -7.57 19.55 -10.22
CA ARG A 54 -6.38 19.99 -9.49
C ARG A 54 -5.69 18.82 -8.81
N LEU A 55 -4.40 18.65 -9.07
CA LEU A 55 -3.61 17.59 -8.46
C LEU A 55 -3.50 17.74 -6.95
N ASP A 56 -3.41 18.97 -6.46
CA ASP A 56 -3.29 19.20 -5.02
C ASP A 56 -4.60 18.92 -4.27
N GLY A 57 -5.69 18.63 -4.98
CA GLY A 57 -6.94 18.22 -4.36
C GLY A 57 -7.10 16.72 -4.19
N THR A 58 -6.04 15.96 -4.38
CA THR A 58 -6.07 14.51 -4.25
C THR A 58 -4.73 14.00 -3.74
N VAL A 59 -4.58 12.66 -3.67
CA VAL A 59 -3.32 12.01 -3.35
C VAL A 59 -2.60 11.67 -4.66
N ASN A 60 -1.37 12.14 -4.79
CA ASN A 60 -0.56 11.83 -5.95
C ASN A 60 -0.06 10.38 -5.83
N TYR A 61 -0.59 9.49 -6.67
CA TYR A 61 -0.28 8.07 -6.57
C TYR A 61 1.18 7.77 -6.93
N ALA A 62 1.85 8.63 -7.68
CA ALA A 62 3.28 8.45 -7.95
C ALA A 62 4.11 8.66 -6.69
N GLU A 63 3.73 9.63 -5.85
CA GLU A 63 4.37 9.80 -4.54
C GLU A 63 4.07 8.62 -3.64
N ALA A 64 2.84 8.12 -3.66
CA ALA A 64 2.46 6.94 -2.88
C ALA A 64 3.31 5.74 -3.30
N TYR A 65 3.49 5.54 -4.60
CA TYR A 65 4.35 4.45 -5.10
C TYR A 65 5.76 4.57 -4.56
N GLU A 66 6.35 5.77 -4.57
CA GLU A 66 7.72 5.96 -4.10
C GLU A 66 7.85 5.64 -2.61
N ILE A 67 6.83 5.96 -1.83
CA ILE A 67 6.82 5.61 -0.40
C ILE A 67 6.81 4.09 -0.23
N VAL A 68 5.95 3.40 -0.98
CA VAL A 68 5.89 1.93 -0.92
C VAL A 68 7.23 1.33 -1.34
N ARG A 69 7.83 1.83 -2.43
CA ARG A 69 9.11 1.34 -2.92
C ARG A 69 10.20 1.47 -1.86
N ARG A 70 10.26 2.62 -1.22
CA ARG A 70 11.26 2.90 -0.19
C ARG A 70 11.10 1.96 1.01
N GLU A 71 9.85 1.73 1.44
CA GLU A 71 9.61 0.84 2.56
C GLU A 71 9.88 -0.62 2.20
N MET A 72 9.52 -1.05 0.99
CA MET A 72 9.77 -2.41 0.56
C MET A 72 11.27 -2.72 0.45
N ALA A 73 12.11 -1.71 0.24
CA ALA A 73 13.56 -1.88 0.14
C ALA A 73 14.21 -2.20 1.50
N GLN A 74 13.51 -1.98 2.61
CA GLN A 74 14.03 -2.28 3.95
C GLN A 74 13.49 -3.63 4.40
N PRO A 75 14.35 -4.60 4.74
CA PRO A 75 13.89 -5.93 5.13
C PRO A 75 13.11 -5.94 6.42
N SER A 76 12.07 -6.78 6.47
CA SER A 76 11.33 -7.10 7.68
C SER A 76 11.23 -8.61 7.78
N ALA A 77 11.14 -9.13 9.01
CA ALA A 77 10.91 -10.55 9.20
C ALA A 77 9.50 -10.95 8.77
N LEU A 78 8.53 -10.09 9.02
CA LEU A 78 7.12 -10.39 8.79
C LEU A 78 6.51 -9.44 7.77
N LEU A 79 5.61 -9.96 6.95
CA LEU A 79 4.85 -9.14 6.00
C LEU A 79 3.96 -8.12 6.73
N GLU A 80 3.44 -8.50 7.90
CA GLU A 80 2.67 -7.58 8.75
C GLU A 80 3.49 -6.35 9.12
N HIS A 81 4.76 -6.53 9.39
CA HIS A 81 5.62 -5.43 9.80
C HIS A 81 5.88 -4.47 8.65
N VAL A 82 6.22 -4.98 7.47
CA VAL A 82 6.44 -4.09 6.34
C VAL A 82 5.15 -3.41 5.91
N GLY A 83 4.02 -4.12 5.98
CA GLY A 83 2.71 -3.53 5.69
C GLY A 83 2.38 -2.38 6.64
N GLY A 84 2.68 -2.55 7.92
CA GLY A 84 2.51 -1.50 8.92
C GLY A 84 3.40 -0.29 8.66
N ARG A 85 4.66 -0.52 8.28
CA ARG A 85 5.57 0.58 7.94
C ARG A 85 5.08 1.37 6.74
N ILE A 86 4.57 0.66 5.72
CA ILE A 86 4.01 1.31 4.54
C ILE A 86 2.85 2.22 4.94
N ALA A 87 1.90 1.69 5.74
CA ALA A 87 0.73 2.47 6.14
C ALA A 87 1.13 3.69 6.96
N HIS A 88 2.03 3.53 7.94
CA HIS A 88 2.47 4.65 8.76
C HIS A 88 3.14 5.74 7.92
N ALA A 89 3.98 5.35 6.97
CA ALA A 89 4.66 6.31 6.11
C ALA A 89 3.66 7.07 5.22
N LEU A 90 2.63 6.37 4.74
CA LEU A 90 1.60 7.00 3.91
C LEU A 90 0.74 7.98 4.70
N PHE A 91 0.32 7.61 5.93
CA PHE A 91 -0.42 8.55 6.77
C PHE A 91 0.41 9.78 7.12
N ALA A 92 1.72 9.60 7.35
CA ALA A 92 2.59 10.74 7.64
C ALA A 92 2.72 11.68 6.44
N ALA A 93 2.80 11.11 5.23
CA ALA A 93 2.95 11.90 4.01
C ALA A 93 1.64 12.55 3.56
N PHE A 94 0.51 11.88 3.84
CA PHE A 94 -0.82 12.33 3.40
C PHE A 94 -1.76 12.38 4.58
N PRO A 95 -1.71 13.44 5.39
CA PRO A 95 -2.52 13.51 6.62
C PRO A 95 -4.02 13.49 6.39
N ALA A 96 -4.48 13.81 5.17
CA ALA A 96 -5.90 13.79 4.85
C ALA A 96 -6.45 12.40 4.57
N LEU A 97 -5.60 11.37 4.57
CA LEU A 97 -6.10 10.01 4.38
C LEU A 97 -6.89 9.56 5.61
N LEU A 98 -8.07 8.97 5.36
CA LEU A 98 -8.93 8.43 6.42
C LEU A 98 -8.65 6.97 6.68
N ARG A 99 -8.31 6.21 5.63
CA ARG A 99 -8.19 4.77 5.70
C ARG A 99 -7.21 4.28 4.66
N ILE A 100 -6.46 3.26 4.99
CA ILE A 100 -5.54 2.59 4.07
C ILE A 100 -5.76 1.09 4.17
N GLU A 101 -5.89 0.44 3.02
CA GLU A 101 -5.83 -1.01 2.93
C GLU A 101 -4.56 -1.36 2.19
N VAL A 102 -3.73 -2.18 2.78
CA VAL A 102 -2.48 -2.62 2.17
C VAL A 102 -2.40 -4.13 2.22
N GLU A 103 -2.13 -4.74 1.07
CA GLU A 103 -1.92 -6.17 0.97
C GLU A 103 -0.51 -6.42 0.46
N VAL A 104 0.29 -7.15 1.22
CA VAL A 104 1.64 -7.54 0.83
C VAL A 104 1.64 -9.04 0.58
N CYS A 105 1.97 -9.43 -0.65
CA CYS A 105 1.95 -10.82 -1.08
C CYS A 105 3.38 -11.27 -1.39
N LYS A 106 3.77 -12.39 -0.80
CA LYS A 106 5.02 -13.06 -1.15
C LYS A 106 4.71 -14.11 -2.21
N ILE A 107 5.34 -14.01 -3.36
CA ILE A 107 5.16 -14.97 -4.45
C ILE A 107 6.04 -16.19 -4.18
N ASN A 108 5.51 -17.38 -4.44
CA ASN A 108 6.20 -18.65 -4.21
C ASN A 108 6.72 -18.76 -2.77
N PRO A 109 5.82 -18.73 -1.76
CA PRO A 109 6.27 -18.78 -0.37
C PRO A 109 6.91 -20.13 -0.07
N PRO A 110 7.90 -20.18 0.85
CA PRO A 110 8.64 -21.40 1.14
C PRO A 110 7.90 -22.31 2.12
N ILE A 111 6.73 -22.81 1.72
CA ILE A 111 5.87 -23.64 2.59
C ILE A 111 5.83 -25.09 2.15
N GLY A 112 6.62 -25.46 1.14
CA GLY A 112 6.71 -26.86 0.68
C GLY A 112 5.45 -27.34 -0.06
N ALA A 113 4.65 -26.43 -0.61
CA ALA A 113 3.42 -26.76 -1.31
C ALA A 113 3.27 -25.88 -2.55
N ALA A 114 2.46 -26.34 -3.49
CA ALA A 114 2.13 -25.55 -4.67
C ALA A 114 1.18 -24.42 -4.23
N CYS A 115 1.74 -23.21 -4.12
CA CYS A 115 0.98 -22.05 -3.68
C CYS A 115 1.52 -20.82 -4.41
N GLN A 116 0.66 -20.13 -5.15
CA GLN A 116 1.10 -18.98 -5.93
C GLN A 116 1.61 -17.86 -5.04
N GLY A 117 0.97 -17.62 -3.91
CA GLY A 117 1.39 -16.57 -3.01
C GLY A 117 0.76 -16.70 -1.65
N ALA A 118 1.39 -16.06 -0.67
CA ALA A 118 0.85 -15.90 0.66
C ALA A 118 0.80 -14.40 0.95
N SER A 119 -0.34 -13.92 1.42
CA SER A 119 -0.57 -12.49 1.59
C SER A 119 -1.00 -12.16 2.99
N VAL A 120 -0.70 -10.92 3.40
CA VAL A 120 -1.28 -10.30 4.57
C VAL A 120 -2.01 -9.06 4.10
N LYS A 121 -3.27 -8.93 4.48
CA LYS A 121 -4.04 -7.72 4.18
C LYS A 121 -4.34 -6.99 5.48
N LEU A 122 -3.92 -5.74 5.55
CA LEU A 122 -4.07 -4.91 6.72
C LEU A 122 -4.91 -3.69 6.39
N VAL A 123 -5.78 -3.33 7.33
CA VAL A 123 -6.64 -2.15 7.19
C VAL A 123 -6.35 -1.23 8.37
N PHE A 124 -5.98 0.01 8.06
CA PHE A 124 -5.69 1.02 9.07
C PHE A 124 -6.62 2.20 8.86
N GLU A 125 -7.07 2.77 9.97
CA GLU A 125 -7.88 3.99 9.93
C GLU A 125 -7.22 5.06 10.77
N SER A 126 -7.33 6.30 10.30
CA SER A 126 -6.84 7.44 11.07
C SER A 126 -7.75 7.67 12.26
N THR A 127 -7.14 7.92 13.44
CA THR A 127 -7.89 8.20 14.67
C THR A 127 -7.97 9.71 14.97
N SER A 128 -7.34 10.53 14.13
CA SER A 128 -7.34 11.99 14.34
C SER A 128 -8.24 12.75 13.39
#